data_03aab6240b4d1f7012290fdb9de18523
#
_entry.id   03aab6240b4d1f7012290fdb9de18523
#
_cell.length_a   1.000
_cell.length_b   1.000
_cell.length_c   1.000
_cell.angle_alpha   90.00
_cell.angle_beta   90.00
_cell.angle_gamma   90.00
#
_symmetry.space_group_name_H-M   'P 1'
#
loop_
_entity.id
_entity.type
_entity.pdbx_description
1 polymer ?
#
loop_
_entity_poly.entity_id
_entity_poly.type
_entity_poly.pdbx_seq_one_letter_code
_entity_poly.pdbx_strand_id
1 'polypeptide(L)'
;MLPGLVDTHCHLDLAPLAASVDAVLERARSAGVRWCVSIGTTLEASRANVALARRCSMVRAAVGVHPNEAEFVTDETFLQIEALAGEPGVVAIGEVGLDQYRTRASAACQVRALRGFISIARRWNLPLLVHCREAYEPLLELLRRDASGPYRGIIHCASGPPEFIRGAIAFGFHVSFAGNVTFPNAGALRALVPLVPDDRLLIETDAPFLAPQPVRGKTNEPAHVAHTAARLAELRGLSLDALAGLTSRNACRLFGLPAAPH
;
A
#
# COMPACT_ATOMS: atom_id res chain seq x y z
N MET A 1 -10.70 4.09 -23.35
CA MET A 1 -9.86 4.71 -22.32
C MET A 1 -9.89 3.77 -21.12
N LEU A 2 -8.73 3.33 -20.59
CA LEU A 2 -8.71 2.44 -19.41
C LEU A 2 -9.51 3.10 -18.29
N PRO A 3 -10.36 2.35 -17.53
CA PRO A 3 -10.93 2.87 -16.29
C PRO A 3 -9.75 3.24 -15.39
N GLY A 4 -9.68 4.50 -14.94
CA GLY A 4 -8.51 5.07 -14.28
C GLY A 4 -7.92 4.19 -13.20
N LEU A 5 -6.65 3.80 -13.36
CA LEU A 5 -5.91 2.96 -12.41
C LEU A 5 -5.69 3.69 -11.08
N VAL A 6 -5.58 2.95 -10.01
CA VAL A 6 -5.17 3.44 -8.69
C VAL A 6 -3.88 2.74 -8.29
N ASP A 7 -2.80 3.51 -8.10
CA ASP A 7 -1.59 3.03 -7.46
C ASP A 7 -1.78 3.14 -5.93
N THR A 8 -2.00 2.01 -5.27
CA THR A 8 -2.37 1.99 -3.86
C THR A 8 -1.19 2.14 -2.90
N HIS A 9 0.06 2.14 -3.42
CA HIS A 9 1.26 2.27 -2.60
C HIS A 9 2.47 2.73 -3.41
N CYS A 10 2.93 3.96 -3.17
CA CYS A 10 4.16 4.51 -3.73
C CYS A 10 4.79 5.52 -2.75
N HIS A 11 6.08 5.83 -2.91
CA HIS A 11 6.82 6.77 -2.07
C HIS A 11 7.28 7.97 -2.91
N LEU A 12 6.39 8.93 -3.12
CA LEU A 12 6.66 10.13 -3.92
C LEU A 12 7.59 11.13 -3.23
N ASP A 13 7.77 10.99 -1.92
CA ASP A 13 8.70 11.76 -1.09
C ASP A 13 10.17 11.29 -1.20
N LEU A 14 10.42 10.10 -1.75
CA LEU A 14 11.76 9.55 -1.88
C LEU A 14 12.45 9.98 -3.17
N ALA A 15 13.77 10.21 -3.11
CA ALA A 15 14.59 10.37 -4.29
C ALA A 15 14.62 9.06 -5.12
N PRO A 16 14.64 9.14 -6.47
CA PRO A 16 14.67 10.36 -7.26
C PRO A 16 13.29 10.95 -7.60
N LEU A 17 12.16 10.34 -7.15
CA LEU A 17 10.81 10.78 -7.52
C LEU A 17 10.49 12.17 -6.98
N ALA A 18 10.88 12.46 -5.73
CA ALA A 18 10.64 13.74 -5.08
C ALA A 18 11.21 14.93 -5.86
N ALA A 19 12.38 14.76 -6.50
CA ALA A 19 13.04 15.81 -7.25
C ALA A 19 12.29 16.24 -8.52
N SER A 20 11.37 15.40 -9.03
CA SER A 20 10.63 15.63 -10.27
C SER A 20 9.17 15.16 -10.17
N VAL A 21 8.57 15.28 -8.99
CA VAL A 21 7.26 14.70 -8.68
C VAL A 21 6.16 15.12 -9.65
N ASP A 22 6.14 16.38 -10.10
CA ASP A 22 5.12 16.85 -11.03
C ASP A 22 5.23 16.18 -12.41
N ALA A 23 6.46 15.96 -12.90
CA ALA A 23 6.69 15.20 -14.14
C ALA A 23 6.36 13.71 -13.98
N VAL A 24 6.65 13.13 -12.81
CA VAL A 24 6.26 11.74 -12.46
C VAL A 24 4.74 11.58 -12.51
N LEU A 25 4.00 12.50 -11.89
CA LEU A 25 2.54 12.48 -11.86
C LEU A 25 1.92 12.72 -13.25
N GLU A 26 2.55 13.54 -14.10
CA GLU A 26 2.10 13.72 -15.48
C GLU A 26 2.25 12.44 -16.31
N ARG A 27 3.38 11.72 -16.16
CA ARG A 27 3.54 10.41 -16.80
C ARG A 27 2.53 9.39 -16.25
N ALA A 28 2.27 9.41 -14.95
CA ALA A 28 1.25 8.55 -14.33
C ALA A 28 -0.13 8.82 -14.92
N ARG A 29 -0.52 10.10 -15.05
CA ARG A 29 -1.79 10.51 -15.67
C ARG A 29 -1.87 10.03 -17.12
N SER A 30 -0.80 10.21 -17.89
CA SER A 30 -0.71 9.76 -19.30
C SER A 30 -0.81 8.23 -19.44
N ALA A 31 -0.38 7.48 -18.42
CA ALA A 31 -0.51 6.02 -18.35
C ALA A 31 -1.90 5.55 -17.83
N GLY A 32 -2.83 6.47 -17.57
CA GLY A 32 -4.18 6.15 -17.10
C GLY A 32 -4.30 6.02 -15.58
N VAL A 33 -3.28 6.41 -14.80
CA VAL A 33 -3.37 6.42 -13.33
C VAL A 33 -4.18 7.64 -12.90
N ARG A 34 -5.22 7.42 -12.13
CA ARG A 34 -6.09 8.46 -11.60
C ARG A 34 -5.71 8.90 -10.19
N TRP A 35 -5.34 7.95 -9.36
CA TRP A 35 -4.97 8.20 -7.97
C TRP A 35 -3.67 7.50 -7.62
N CYS A 36 -2.83 8.20 -6.85
CA CYS A 36 -1.64 7.65 -6.21
C CYS A 36 -1.79 7.83 -4.70
N VAL A 37 -1.60 6.76 -3.94
CA VAL A 37 -1.48 6.85 -2.48
C VAL A 37 0.00 6.91 -2.14
N SER A 38 0.48 8.07 -1.70
CA SER A 38 1.87 8.30 -1.29
C SER A 38 2.03 8.03 0.21
N ILE A 39 3.03 7.21 0.55
CA ILE A 39 3.11 6.52 1.83
C ILE A 39 4.19 7.10 2.73
N GLY A 40 3.80 7.50 3.95
CA GLY A 40 4.73 7.93 4.98
C GLY A 40 5.41 6.74 5.67
N THR A 41 6.75 6.76 5.73
CA THR A 41 7.56 5.77 6.43
C THR A 41 8.19 6.30 7.70
N THR A 42 8.18 7.62 7.86
CA THR A 42 8.59 8.38 9.06
C THR A 42 7.60 9.52 9.28
N LEU A 43 7.75 10.23 10.40
CA LEU A 43 6.94 11.43 10.65
C LEU A 43 7.20 12.53 9.62
N GLU A 44 8.47 12.74 9.21
CA GLU A 44 8.84 13.71 8.17
C GLU A 44 8.24 13.32 6.82
N ALA A 45 8.37 12.05 6.42
CA ALA A 45 7.77 11.52 5.19
C ALA A 45 6.24 11.68 5.20
N SER A 46 5.59 11.40 6.34
CA SER A 46 4.16 11.60 6.51
C SER A 46 3.75 13.07 6.30
N ARG A 47 4.48 14.02 6.88
CA ARG A 47 4.25 15.46 6.66
C ARG A 47 4.45 15.87 5.20
N ALA A 48 5.51 15.38 4.56
CA ALA A 48 5.79 15.67 3.14
C ALA A 48 4.67 15.16 2.23
N ASN A 49 4.18 13.94 2.48
CA ASN A 49 3.09 13.34 1.71
C ASN A 49 1.74 14.05 1.92
N VAL A 50 1.44 14.52 3.14
CA VAL A 50 0.27 15.37 3.41
C VAL A 50 0.37 16.70 2.64
N ALA A 51 1.54 17.35 2.66
CA ALA A 51 1.76 18.58 1.89
C ALA A 51 1.60 18.36 0.38
N LEU A 52 2.08 17.22 -0.14
CA LEU A 52 1.90 16.84 -1.55
C LEU A 52 0.42 16.58 -1.87
N ALA A 53 -0.32 15.87 -1.03
CA ALA A 53 -1.74 15.60 -1.24
C ALA A 53 -2.60 16.88 -1.22
N ARG A 54 -2.22 17.89 -0.44
CA ARG A 54 -2.89 19.20 -0.42
C ARG A 54 -2.72 19.98 -1.74
N ARG A 55 -1.53 19.89 -2.37
CA ARG A 55 -1.24 20.64 -3.62
C ARG A 55 -1.58 19.88 -4.90
N CYS A 56 -1.75 18.56 -4.83
CA CYS A 56 -2.01 17.72 -6.00
C CYS A 56 -3.26 16.84 -5.80
N SER A 57 -4.31 17.14 -6.55
CA SER A 57 -5.59 16.42 -6.46
C SER A 57 -5.52 14.95 -6.82
N MET A 58 -4.50 14.52 -7.56
CA MET A 58 -4.25 13.12 -7.94
C MET A 58 -3.61 12.31 -6.79
N VAL A 59 -3.04 12.97 -5.79
CA VAL A 59 -2.34 12.32 -4.68
C VAL A 59 -3.22 12.24 -3.45
N ARG A 60 -3.13 11.13 -2.76
CA ARG A 60 -3.62 10.92 -1.39
C ARG A 60 -2.45 10.50 -0.51
N ALA A 61 -2.53 10.79 0.77
CA ALA A 61 -1.47 10.45 1.71
C ALA A 61 -1.90 9.32 2.64
N ALA A 62 -0.96 8.44 2.95
CA ALA A 62 -1.02 7.62 4.15
C ALA A 62 0.04 8.10 5.13
N VAL A 63 -0.28 8.09 6.43
CA VAL A 63 0.60 8.59 7.49
C VAL A 63 0.90 7.49 8.50
N GLY A 64 2.19 7.30 8.81
CA GLY A 64 2.62 6.23 9.69
C GLY A 64 4.14 6.18 9.83
N VAL A 65 4.62 5.14 10.49
CA VAL A 65 6.05 4.86 10.67
C VAL A 65 6.31 3.40 10.35
N HIS A 66 7.21 3.19 9.40
CA HIS A 66 7.62 1.85 8.95
C HIS A 66 8.20 1.03 10.10
N PRO A 67 7.97 -0.30 10.18
CA PRO A 67 8.49 -1.14 11.26
C PRO A 67 9.99 -1.04 11.48
N ASN A 68 10.78 -0.78 10.45
CA ASN A 68 12.23 -0.58 10.60
C ASN A 68 12.62 0.70 11.36
N GLU A 69 11.70 1.64 11.53
CA GLU A 69 11.88 2.91 12.27
C GLU A 69 11.17 2.87 13.64
N ALA A 70 10.63 1.71 14.05
CA ALA A 70 9.81 1.57 15.25
C ALA A 70 10.55 1.86 16.57
N GLU A 71 11.88 1.77 16.60
CA GLU A 71 12.69 2.18 17.76
C GLU A 71 12.52 3.67 18.09
N PHE A 72 12.26 4.50 17.09
CA PHE A 72 12.09 5.95 17.24
C PHE A 72 10.65 6.39 17.50
N VAL A 73 9.70 5.45 17.54
CA VAL A 73 8.29 5.75 17.83
C VAL A 73 8.10 6.01 19.31
N THR A 74 7.77 7.25 19.67
CA THR A 74 7.44 7.72 21.01
C THR A 74 5.95 8.03 21.14
N ASP A 75 5.48 8.36 22.35
CA ASP A 75 4.09 8.82 22.53
C ASP A 75 3.82 10.12 21.78
N GLU A 76 4.81 11.02 21.70
CA GLU A 76 4.72 12.22 20.87
C GLU A 76 4.57 11.89 19.38
N THR A 77 5.27 10.86 18.90
CA THR A 77 5.12 10.39 17.51
C THR A 77 3.68 9.97 17.23
N PHE A 78 3.04 9.22 18.14
CA PHE A 78 1.64 8.85 17.98
C PHE A 78 0.71 10.05 17.94
N LEU A 79 0.89 11.03 18.82
CA LEU A 79 0.09 12.27 18.83
C LEU A 79 0.24 13.04 17.53
N GLN A 80 1.45 13.15 16.99
CA GLN A 80 1.71 13.85 15.74
C GLN A 80 1.16 13.12 14.51
N ILE A 81 1.29 11.79 14.44
CA ILE A 81 0.66 11.00 13.36
C ILE A 81 -0.87 11.07 13.47
N GLU A 82 -1.41 11.04 14.68
CA GLU A 82 -2.86 11.17 14.89
C GLU A 82 -3.38 12.54 14.43
N ALA A 83 -2.65 13.62 14.71
CA ALA A 83 -2.99 14.94 14.18
C ALA A 83 -2.98 14.98 12.64
N LEU A 84 -1.98 14.34 12.01
CA LEU A 84 -1.92 14.23 10.55
C LEU A 84 -3.06 13.36 9.98
N ALA A 85 -3.55 12.37 10.70
CA ALA A 85 -4.66 11.52 10.26
C ALA A 85 -5.95 12.30 10.00
N GLY A 86 -6.14 13.44 10.66
CA GLY A 86 -7.28 14.36 10.46
C GLY A 86 -7.12 15.33 9.28
N GLU A 87 -5.97 15.35 8.62
CA GLU A 87 -5.69 16.30 7.55
C GLU A 87 -6.40 15.97 6.25
N PRO A 88 -6.88 16.98 5.50
CA PRO A 88 -7.46 16.77 4.19
C PRO A 88 -6.50 16.04 3.25
N GLY A 89 -7.00 15.00 2.56
CA GLY A 89 -6.22 14.20 1.64
C GLY A 89 -5.53 12.99 2.27
N VAL A 90 -5.57 12.82 3.60
CA VAL A 90 -5.14 11.60 4.27
C VAL A 90 -6.24 10.55 4.18
N VAL A 91 -5.89 9.35 3.71
CA VAL A 91 -6.85 8.27 3.43
C VAL A 91 -6.51 6.95 4.13
N ALA A 92 -5.36 6.86 4.79
CA ALA A 92 -4.92 5.64 5.48
C ALA A 92 -3.90 5.91 6.58
N ILE A 93 -3.78 4.98 7.52
CA ILE A 93 -2.65 4.87 8.45
C ILE A 93 -1.66 3.86 7.90
N GLY A 94 -0.44 4.30 7.60
CA GLY A 94 0.63 3.50 7.00
C GLY A 94 1.78 4.34 6.45
N GLU A 95 2.89 3.71 6.23
CA GLU A 95 3.20 2.28 6.30
C GLU A 95 3.47 1.86 7.74
N VAL A 96 2.83 0.79 8.19
CA VAL A 96 2.98 0.24 9.54
C VAL A 96 3.08 -1.28 9.43
N GLY A 97 3.51 -1.99 10.46
CA GLY A 97 3.53 -3.45 10.37
C GLY A 97 4.70 -4.10 11.07
N LEU A 98 5.15 -5.25 10.52
CA LEU A 98 6.25 -6.04 11.06
C LEU A 98 7.25 -6.43 9.96
N ASP A 99 8.55 -6.27 10.26
CA ASP A 99 9.65 -6.69 9.38
C ASP A 99 10.69 -7.45 10.21
N GLN A 100 10.76 -8.76 10.03
CA GLN A 100 11.77 -9.62 10.66
C GLN A 100 12.94 -9.95 9.73
N TYR A 101 12.94 -9.40 8.52
CA TYR A 101 14.04 -9.57 7.57
C TYR A 101 15.16 -8.54 7.79
N ARG A 102 14.79 -7.25 7.94
CA ARG A 102 15.80 -6.17 8.08
C ARG A 102 16.25 -5.92 9.52
N THR A 103 15.46 -6.31 10.49
CA THR A 103 15.76 -6.28 11.94
C THR A 103 16.40 -4.97 12.46
N ARG A 104 16.00 -3.82 11.89
CA ARG A 104 16.50 -2.50 12.32
C ARG A 104 15.87 -2.02 13.62
N ALA A 105 14.69 -2.53 13.95
CA ALA A 105 14.00 -2.30 15.19
C ALA A 105 13.65 -3.63 15.85
N SER A 106 13.63 -3.68 17.17
CA SER A 106 13.25 -4.86 17.92
C SER A 106 11.80 -5.28 17.64
N ALA A 107 11.51 -6.58 17.70
CA ALA A 107 10.14 -7.08 17.53
C ALA A 107 9.16 -6.46 18.53
N ALA A 108 9.62 -6.18 19.76
CA ALA A 108 8.81 -5.54 20.79
C ALA A 108 8.42 -4.10 20.41
N CYS A 109 9.37 -3.31 19.87
CA CYS A 109 9.10 -1.96 19.40
C CYS A 109 8.16 -1.95 18.19
N GLN A 110 8.36 -2.87 17.22
CA GLN A 110 7.47 -3.01 16.08
C GLN A 110 6.03 -3.35 16.50
N VAL A 111 5.85 -4.32 17.42
CA VAL A 111 4.53 -4.69 17.95
C VAL A 111 3.88 -3.53 18.71
N ARG A 112 4.64 -2.80 19.55
CA ARG A 112 4.13 -1.62 20.24
C ARG A 112 3.67 -0.55 19.27
N ALA A 113 4.48 -0.24 18.27
CA ALA A 113 4.18 0.76 17.25
C ALA A 113 2.93 0.35 16.44
N LEU A 114 2.87 -0.89 15.96
CA LEU A 114 1.71 -1.38 15.21
C LEU A 114 0.41 -1.29 16.00
N ARG A 115 0.40 -1.67 17.29
CA ARG A 115 -0.78 -1.54 18.16
C ARG A 115 -1.24 -0.10 18.31
N GLY A 116 -0.30 0.83 18.49
CA GLY A 116 -0.62 2.27 18.57
C GLY A 116 -1.26 2.77 17.27
N PHE A 117 -0.70 2.41 16.11
CA PHE A 117 -1.24 2.80 14.81
C PHE A 117 -2.58 2.13 14.49
N ILE A 118 -2.82 0.88 14.90
CA ILE A 118 -4.14 0.25 14.83
C ILE A 118 -5.17 1.07 15.62
N SER A 119 -4.81 1.53 16.82
CA SER A 119 -5.70 2.36 17.64
C SER A 119 -6.04 3.70 16.96
N ILE A 120 -5.05 4.37 16.35
CA ILE A 120 -5.27 5.61 15.59
C ILE A 120 -6.18 5.34 14.37
N ALA A 121 -5.89 4.29 13.60
CA ALA A 121 -6.69 3.93 12.43
C ALA A 121 -8.18 3.73 12.77
N ARG A 122 -8.45 3.10 13.91
CA ARG A 122 -9.83 2.91 14.41
C ARG A 122 -10.50 4.21 14.80
N ARG A 123 -9.82 5.08 15.57
CA ARG A 123 -10.38 6.37 16.00
C ARG A 123 -10.78 7.24 14.82
N TRP A 124 -10.00 7.20 13.74
CA TRP A 124 -10.24 7.99 12.53
C TRP A 124 -11.01 7.24 11.45
N ASN A 125 -11.38 5.98 11.70
CA ASN A 125 -12.03 5.12 10.70
C ASN A 125 -11.25 5.07 9.37
N LEU A 126 -9.92 5.04 9.45
CA LEU A 126 -9.01 4.94 8.32
C LEU A 126 -8.53 3.50 8.11
N PRO A 127 -8.33 3.04 6.88
CA PRO A 127 -7.71 1.75 6.61
C PRO A 127 -6.23 1.74 7.02
N LEU A 128 -5.73 0.54 7.33
CA LEU A 128 -4.31 0.28 7.58
C LEU A 128 -3.58 -0.10 6.29
N LEU A 129 -2.39 0.44 6.05
CA LEU A 129 -1.46 -0.06 5.04
C LEU A 129 -0.34 -0.83 5.75
N VAL A 130 -0.40 -2.16 5.64
CA VAL A 130 0.40 -3.06 6.47
C VAL A 130 1.54 -3.66 5.67
N HIS A 131 2.75 -3.38 6.12
CA HIS A 131 3.98 -4.06 5.75
C HIS A 131 4.11 -5.37 6.52
N CYS A 132 4.41 -6.46 5.83
CA CYS A 132 4.71 -7.73 6.47
C CYS A 132 5.83 -8.46 5.71
N ARG A 133 7.00 -8.58 6.33
CA ARG A 133 8.13 -9.28 5.73
C ARG A 133 8.78 -10.23 6.73
N GLU A 134 8.76 -11.55 6.41
CA GLU A 134 9.28 -12.63 7.26
C GLU A 134 8.64 -12.63 8.68
N ALA A 135 7.46 -12.01 8.85
CA ALA A 135 6.74 -11.86 10.10
C ALA A 135 5.27 -12.32 10.00
N TYR A 136 5.00 -13.26 9.12
CA TYR A 136 3.65 -13.65 8.71
C TYR A 136 2.80 -14.18 9.87
N GLU A 137 3.28 -15.21 10.58
CA GLU A 137 2.55 -15.75 11.74
C GLU A 137 2.52 -14.79 12.93
N PRO A 138 3.62 -14.09 13.29
CA PRO A 138 3.56 -13.02 14.30
C PRO A 138 2.50 -11.96 14.03
N LEU A 139 2.32 -11.54 12.77
CA LEU A 139 1.29 -10.58 12.40
C LEU A 139 -0.12 -11.16 12.58
N LEU A 140 -0.37 -12.37 12.06
CA LEU A 140 -1.69 -13.01 12.22
C LEU A 140 -2.03 -13.25 13.69
N GLU A 141 -1.05 -13.64 14.52
CA GLU A 141 -1.25 -13.83 15.94
C GLU A 141 -1.58 -12.51 16.67
N LEU A 142 -0.88 -11.41 16.32
CA LEU A 142 -1.19 -10.08 16.84
C LEU A 142 -2.63 -9.68 16.49
N LEU A 143 -3.02 -9.83 15.24
CA LEU A 143 -4.37 -9.48 14.77
C LEU A 143 -5.44 -10.34 15.46
N ARG A 144 -5.16 -11.62 15.69
CA ARG A 144 -6.08 -12.55 16.37
C ARG A 144 -6.26 -12.19 17.84
N ARG A 145 -5.17 -11.82 18.52
CA ARG A 145 -5.21 -11.43 19.95
C ARG A 145 -5.86 -10.07 20.19
N ASP A 146 -5.79 -9.19 19.22
CA ASP A 146 -6.38 -7.85 19.32
C ASP A 146 -7.92 -7.88 19.24
N ALA A 147 -8.53 -9.01 18.90
CA ALA A 147 -9.95 -9.38 18.99
C ALA A 147 -11.03 -8.28 18.66
N SER A 148 -10.63 -7.17 18.04
CA SER A 148 -11.46 -5.96 17.93
C SER A 148 -12.22 -5.84 16.61
N GLY A 149 -12.50 -6.97 15.97
CA GLY A 149 -13.39 -7.06 14.82
C GLY A 149 -12.68 -7.02 13.48
N PRO A 150 -13.40 -7.01 12.37
CA PRO A 150 -12.77 -7.03 11.06
C PRO A 150 -11.91 -5.79 10.88
N TYR A 151 -10.70 -6.01 10.37
CA TYR A 151 -9.80 -4.92 9.99
C TYR A 151 -10.20 -4.38 8.62
N ARG A 152 -9.92 -3.12 8.44
CA ARG A 152 -10.02 -2.47 7.15
C ARG A 152 -8.64 -2.03 6.73
N GLY A 153 -8.13 -2.55 5.61
CA GLY A 153 -6.75 -2.21 5.21
C GLY A 153 -6.24 -3.04 4.05
N ILE A 154 -4.93 -2.95 3.83
CA ILE A 154 -4.18 -3.62 2.78
C ILE A 154 -2.98 -4.33 3.40
N ILE A 155 -2.76 -5.58 3.06
CA ILE A 155 -1.43 -6.20 3.08
C ILE A 155 -0.77 -5.78 1.77
N HIS A 156 0.16 -4.82 1.84
CA HIS A 156 0.84 -4.33 0.66
C HIS A 156 1.96 -5.28 0.22
N CYS A 157 2.35 -5.19 -1.05
CA CYS A 157 3.42 -5.97 -1.65
C CYS A 157 3.35 -7.46 -1.28
N ALA A 158 2.23 -8.10 -1.62
CA ALA A 158 1.88 -9.46 -1.25
C ALA A 158 3.09 -10.41 -1.29
N SER A 159 3.30 -11.13 -0.21
CA SER A 159 4.39 -12.08 -0.04
C SER A 159 4.02 -13.15 1.00
N GLY A 160 4.88 -14.14 1.18
CA GLY A 160 4.70 -15.17 2.20
C GLY A 160 3.89 -16.39 1.74
N PRO A 161 3.53 -17.26 2.69
CA PRO A 161 2.82 -18.49 2.39
C PRO A 161 1.33 -18.26 2.10
N PRO A 162 0.67 -19.16 1.37
CA PRO A 162 -0.77 -19.07 1.07
C PRO A 162 -1.65 -18.92 2.32
N GLU A 163 -1.28 -19.53 3.43
CA GLU A 163 -2.00 -19.47 4.70
C GLU A 163 -2.03 -18.05 5.29
N PHE A 164 -0.93 -17.30 5.12
CA PHE A 164 -0.86 -15.90 5.52
C PHE A 164 -1.87 -15.04 4.73
N ILE A 165 -1.89 -15.21 3.41
CA ILE A 165 -2.82 -14.46 2.54
C ILE A 165 -4.27 -14.78 2.89
N ARG A 166 -4.61 -16.07 3.07
CA ARG A 166 -5.97 -16.47 3.49
C ARG A 166 -6.34 -15.91 4.87
N GLY A 167 -5.40 -15.95 5.82
CA GLY A 167 -5.59 -15.40 7.16
C GLY A 167 -5.83 -13.89 7.14
N ALA A 168 -5.02 -13.15 6.38
CA ALA A 168 -5.18 -11.70 6.23
C ALA A 168 -6.55 -11.34 5.61
N ILE A 169 -6.97 -12.06 4.57
CA ILE A 169 -8.30 -11.88 3.95
C ILE A 169 -9.41 -12.17 4.95
N ALA A 170 -9.30 -13.25 5.75
CA ALA A 170 -10.28 -13.59 6.78
C ALA A 170 -10.41 -12.50 7.86
N PHE A 171 -9.32 -11.77 8.15
CA PHE A 171 -9.35 -10.58 9.02
C PHE A 171 -9.93 -9.33 8.35
N GLY A 172 -10.22 -9.35 7.05
CA GLY A 172 -10.84 -8.22 6.33
C GLY A 172 -9.90 -7.41 5.45
N PHE A 173 -8.62 -7.78 5.37
CA PHE A 173 -7.66 -7.05 4.54
C PHE A 173 -7.87 -7.31 3.04
N HIS A 174 -7.56 -6.29 2.25
CA HIS A 174 -7.24 -6.43 0.84
C HIS A 174 -5.79 -6.87 0.68
N VAL A 175 -5.45 -7.38 -0.49
CA VAL A 175 -4.09 -7.82 -0.84
C VAL A 175 -3.67 -7.11 -2.12
N SER A 176 -2.54 -6.41 -2.06
CA SER A 176 -1.99 -5.67 -3.20
C SER A 176 -0.77 -6.37 -3.78
N PHE A 177 -0.64 -6.35 -5.10
CA PHE A 177 0.50 -6.88 -5.82
C PHE A 177 1.28 -5.76 -6.50
N ALA A 178 2.60 -5.81 -6.38
CA ALA A 178 3.54 -4.87 -6.98
C ALA A 178 4.19 -5.41 -8.26
N GLY A 179 5.08 -4.62 -8.86
CA GLY A 179 5.77 -4.95 -10.10
C GLY A 179 6.58 -6.25 -10.09
N ASN A 180 6.97 -6.74 -8.90
CA ASN A 180 7.67 -8.02 -8.71
C ASN A 180 6.88 -9.25 -9.18
N VAL A 181 5.55 -9.17 -9.30
CA VAL A 181 4.72 -10.27 -9.88
C VAL A 181 5.06 -10.56 -11.34
N THR A 182 5.66 -9.58 -12.03
CA THR A 182 6.10 -9.70 -13.42
C THR A 182 7.46 -10.40 -13.58
N PHE A 183 8.22 -10.60 -12.48
CA PHE A 183 9.58 -11.14 -12.58
C PHE A 183 9.58 -12.62 -13.01
N PRO A 184 10.58 -13.05 -13.80
CA PRO A 184 10.64 -14.44 -14.29
C PRO A 184 10.57 -15.47 -13.17
N ASN A 185 11.27 -15.24 -12.07
CA ASN A 185 11.38 -16.14 -10.91
C ASN A 185 10.26 -15.97 -9.86
N ALA A 186 9.22 -15.17 -10.12
CA ALA A 186 8.13 -14.92 -9.18
C ALA A 186 7.02 -15.98 -9.22
N GLY A 187 7.34 -17.25 -9.46
CA GLY A 187 6.35 -18.34 -9.52
C GLY A 187 5.52 -18.48 -8.26
N ALA A 188 6.17 -18.48 -7.09
CA ALA A 188 5.50 -18.57 -5.80
C ALA A 188 4.56 -17.37 -5.55
N LEU A 189 4.99 -16.15 -5.89
CA LEU A 189 4.15 -14.95 -5.76
C LEU A 189 2.92 -15.02 -6.70
N ARG A 190 3.12 -15.46 -7.95
CA ARG A 190 2.01 -15.63 -8.89
C ARG A 190 0.98 -16.67 -8.44
N ALA A 191 1.41 -17.69 -7.72
CA ALA A 191 0.50 -18.69 -7.14
C ALA A 191 -0.43 -18.13 -6.06
N LEU A 192 -0.12 -16.97 -5.49
CA LEU A 192 -0.98 -16.28 -4.53
C LEU A 192 -2.13 -15.51 -5.21
N VAL A 193 -1.96 -15.09 -6.46
CA VAL A 193 -2.94 -14.25 -7.17
C VAL A 193 -4.35 -14.89 -7.20
N PRO A 194 -4.53 -16.17 -7.57
CA PRO A 194 -5.85 -16.79 -7.59
C PRO A 194 -6.48 -17.01 -6.20
N LEU A 195 -5.71 -16.87 -5.12
CA LEU A 195 -6.23 -17.00 -3.76
C LEU A 195 -6.98 -15.74 -3.27
N VAL A 196 -6.74 -14.61 -3.92
CA VAL A 196 -7.33 -13.33 -3.51
C VAL A 196 -8.68 -13.16 -4.20
N PRO A 197 -9.80 -13.02 -3.46
CA PRO A 197 -11.11 -12.74 -4.05
C PRO A 197 -11.13 -11.44 -4.85
N ASP A 198 -12.01 -11.35 -5.82
CA ASP A 198 -12.12 -10.17 -6.69
C ASP A 198 -12.35 -8.88 -5.92
N ASP A 199 -13.17 -8.90 -4.87
CA ASP A 199 -13.46 -7.74 -4.03
C ASP A 199 -12.33 -7.36 -3.04
N ARG A 200 -11.22 -8.12 -3.03
CA ARG A 200 -10.04 -7.92 -2.16
C ARG A 200 -8.75 -7.65 -2.92
N LEU A 201 -8.76 -7.73 -4.26
CA LEU A 201 -7.58 -7.58 -5.09
C LEU A 201 -7.26 -6.10 -5.34
N LEU A 202 -5.99 -5.73 -5.14
CA LEU A 202 -5.44 -4.40 -5.41
C LEU A 202 -4.12 -4.50 -6.18
N ILE A 203 -3.68 -3.37 -6.72
CA ILE A 203 -2.42 -3.19 -7.44
C ILE A 203 -1.67 -1.98 -6.92
N GLU A 204 -0.36 -2.04 -6.99
CA GLU A 204 0.53 -0.96 -6.59
C GLU A 204 1.83 -0.99 -7.38
N THR A 205 2.66 0.04 -7.21
CA THR A 205 4.03 0.05 -7.73
C THR A 205 5.08 -0.23 -6.68
N ASP A 206 4.90 0.21 -5.46
CA ASP A 206 5.94 0.36 -4.44
C ASP A 206 7.11 1.24 -4.94
N ALA A 207 6.82 2.20 -5.83
CA ALA A 207 7.82 3.08 -6.42
C ALA A 207 8.51 3.94 -5.34
N PRO A 208 9.85 4.12 -5.43
CA PRO A 208 10.75 3.89 -6.57
C PRO A 208 11.28 2.45 -6.70
N PHE A 209 10.82 1.52 -5.88
CA PHE A 209 11.26 0.14 -5.82
C PHE A 209 10.50 -0.75 -6.82
N LEU A 210 10.91 -2.01 -6.95
CA LEU A 210 10.18 -3.10 -7.61
C LEU A 210 9.75 -2.84 -9.07
N ALA A 211 10.57 -2.10 -9.85
CA ALA A 211 10.29 -1.82 -11.25
C ALA A 211 9.89 -3.12 -12.00
N PRO A 212 8.71 -3.17 -12.66
CA PRO A 212 8.23 -4.35 -13.34
C PRO A 212 9.14 -4.75 -14.50
N GLN A 213 9.04 -6.00 -14.96
CA GLN A 213 9.95 -6.59 -15.95
C GLN A 213 10.16 -5.73 -17.21
N PRO A 214 9.14 -5.10 -17.84
CA PRO A 214 9.35 -4.26 -19.03
C PRO A 214 10.27 -3.05 -18.83
N VAL A 215 10.40 -2.58 -17.57
CA VAL A 215 11.24 -1.44 -17.20
C VAL A 215 12.28 -1.80 -16.13
N ARG A 216 12.61 -3.08 -16.03
CA ARG A 216 13.56 -3.61 -15.04
C ARG A 216 14.92 -2.89 -15.16
N GLY A 217 15.50 -2.54 -14.00
CA GLY A 217 16.77 -1.80 -13.91
C GLY A 217 16.63 -0.27 -14.02
N LYS A 218 15.42 0.25 -14.26
CA LYS A 218 15.11 1.68 -14.15
C LYS A 218 14.46 2.00 -12.81
N THR A 219 14.43 3.27 -12.44
CA THR A 219 13.60 3.74 -11.32
C THR A 219 12.14 3.42 -11.60
N ASN A 220 11.47 2.80 -10.62
CA ASN A 220 10.02 2.60 -10.72
C ASN A 220 9.28 3.92 -10.47
N GLU A 221 8.09 4.05 -11.07
CA GLU A 221 7.20 5.19 -10.89
C GLU A 221 5.73 4.76 -11.03
N PRO A 222 4.76 5.55 -10.52
CA PRO A 222 3.33 5.19 -10.55
C PRO A 222 2.77 4.84 -11.93
N ALA A 223 3.32 5.41 -13.01
CA ALA A 223 2.95 5.08 -14.39
C ALA A 223 3.09 3.57 -14.69
N HIS A 224 4.03 2.91 -14.04
CA HIS A 224 4.34 1.50 -14.28
C HIS A 224 3.35 0.53 -13.62
N VAL A 225 2.38 0.99 -12.82
CA VAL A 225 1.32 0.14 -12.26
C VAL A 225 0.51 -0.55 -13.38
N ALA A 226 0.47 0.04 -14.56
CA ALA A 226 -0.16 -0.54 -15.74
C ALA A 226 0.44 -1.90 -16.13
N HIS A 227 1.75 -2.10 -15.93
CA HIS A 227 2.39 -3.40 -16.20
C HIS A 227 2.00 -4.45 -15.14
N THR A 228 1.85 -4.05 -13.88
CA THR A 228 1.32 -4.91 -12.82
C THR A 228 -0.12 -5.32 -13.15
N ALA A 229 -0.97 -4.36 -13.54
CA ALA A 229 -2.35 -4.61 -13.94
C ALA A 229 -2.43 -5.60 -15.11
N ALA A 230 -1.64 -5.39 -16.18
CA ALA A 230 -1.61 -6.28 -17.33
C ALA A 230 -1.23 -7.72 -16.92
N ARG A 231 -0.21 -7.87 -16.06
CA ARG A 231 0.22 -9.20 -15.61
C ARG A 231 -0.84 -9.90 -14.77
N LEU A 232 -1.52 -9.17 -13.88
CA LEU A 232 -2.60 -9.76 -13.08
C LEU A 232 -3.82 -10.10 -13.93
N ALA A 233 -4.13 -9.31 -14.95
CA ALA A 233 -5.20 -9.62 -15.91
C ALA A 233 -4.95 -10.97 -16.61
N GLU A 234 -3.73 -11.21 -17.11
CA GLU A 234 -3.32 -12.49 -17.69
C GLU A 234 -3.50 -13.65 -16.68
N LEU A 235 -3.02 -13.48 -15.45
CA LEU A 235 -3.06 -14.53 -14.41
C LEU A 235 -4.49 -14.85 -13.96
N ARG A 236 -5.42 -13.89 -14.10
CA ARG A 236 -6.85 -14.03 -13.74
C ARG A 236 -7.73 -14.40 -14.93
N GLY A 237 -7.19 -14.46 -16.14
CA GLY A 237 -7.98 -14.67 -17.36
C GLY A 237 -8.98 -13.55 -17.65
N LEU A 238 -8.63 -12.31 -17.24
CA LEU A 238 -9.46 -11.11 -17.44
C LEU A 238 -8.88 -10.22 -18.54
N SER A 239 -9.71 -9.38 -19.15
CA SER A 239 -9.18 -8.26 -19.91
C SER A 239 -8.52 -7.22 -19.00
N LEU A 240 -7.59 -6.43 -19.55
CA LEU A 240 -6.94 -5.36 -18.79
C LEU A 240 -7.97 -4.35 -18.25
N ASP A 241 -8.99 -4.00 -19.03
CA ASP A 241 -10.06 -3.10 -18.62
C ASP A 241 -10.90 -3.67 -17.47
N ALA A 242 -11.20 -4.98 -17.52
CA ALA A 242 -11.93 -5.65 -16.44
C ALA A 242 -11.15 -5.65 -15.13
N LEU A 243 -9.84 -5.96 -15.17
CA LEU A 243 -8.98 -5.92 -14.01
C LEU A 243 -8.80 -4.49 -13.48
N ALA A 244 -8.51 -3.54 -14.34
CA ALA A 244 -8.38 -2.13 -13.98
C ALA A 244 -9.65 -1.62 -13.30
N GLY A 245 -10.81 -1.89 -13.85
CA GLY A 245 -12.10 -1.54 -13.25
C GLY A 245 -12.33 -2.21 -11.89
N LEU A 246 -11.98 -3.49 -11.76
CA LEU A 246 -12.11 -4.25 -10.53
C LEU A 246 -11.24 -3.66 -9.41
N THR A 247 -9.93 -3.53 -9.65
CA THR A 247 -8.98 -3.04 -8.64
C THR A 247 -9.21 -1.59 -8.27
N SER A 248 -9.59 -0.74 -9.24
CA SER A 248 -9.92 0.66 -8.97
C SER A 248 -11.19 0.82 -8.14
N ARG A 249 -12.24 0.04 -8.39
CA ARG A 249 -13.43 0.05 -7.53
C ARG A 249 -13.10 -0.37 -6.09
N ASN A 250 -12.26 -1.39 -5.92
CA ASN A 250 -11.81 -1.83 -4.59
C ASN A 250 -11.04 -0.73 -3.87
N ALA A 251 -10.08 -0.10 -4.54
CA ALA A 251 -9.28 1.00 -3.99
C ALA A 251 -10.16 2.21 -3.64
N CYS A 252 -11.05 2.63 -4.54
CA CYS A 252 -11.96 3.74 -4.29
C CYS A 252 -12.89 3.47 -3.08
N ARG A 253 -13.41 2.26 -2.96
CA ARG A 253 -14.25 1.87 -1.81
C ARG A 253 -13.44 1.86 -0.52
N LEU A 254 -12.22 1.32 -0.53
CA LEU A 254 -11.38 1.22 0.65
C LEU A 254 -10.96 2.60 1.17
N PHE A 255 -10.52 3.47 0.29
CA PHE A 255 -9.99 4.80 0.63
C PHE A 255 -11.04 5.92 0.64
N GLY A 256 -12.29 5.63 0.28
CA GLY A 256 -13.33 6.67 0.16
C GLY A 256 -13.08 7.64 -0.99
N LEU A 257 -12.42 7.18 -2.08
CA LEU A 257 -12.12 8.03 -3.23
C LEU A 257 -13.32 8.11 -4.19
N PRO A 258 -13.49 9.25 -4.90
CA PRO A 258 -14.49 9.34 -5.95
C PRO A 258 -14.24 8.28 -7.04
N ALA A 259 -15.29 7.53 -7.38
CA ALA A 259 -15.23 6.60 -8.50
C ALA A 259 -14.96 7.35 -9.83
N ALA A 260 -14.41 6.66 -10.83
CA ALA A 260 -14.35 7.23 -12.16
C ALA A 260 -15.77 7.49 -12.67
N PRO A 261 -16.07 8.63 -13.29
CA PRO A 261 -17.28 8.75 -14.08
C PRO A 261 -17.23 7.66 -15.16
N HIS A 262 -18.38 7.01 -15.36
CA HIS A 262 -18.57 5.98 -16.38
C HIS A 262 -18.42 6.56 -17.78
#